data_a6e9bb83e5231747f6ddbc9b6017bba4
#
_entry.id   a6e9bb83e5231747f6ddbc9b6017bba4
#
_cell.length_a   1.000
_cell.length_b   1.000
_cell.length_c   1.000
_cell.angle_alpha   90.00
_cell.angle_beta   90.00
_cell.angle_gamma   90.00
#
_symmetry.space_group_name_H-M   'P 1'
#
loop_
_entity.id
_entity.type
_entity.pdbx_description
1 polymer ?
#
loop_
_entity_poly.entity_id
_entity_poly.type
_entity_poly.pdbx_seq_one_letter_code
_entity_poly.pdbx_strand_id
1 'polypeptide(L)'
;MHEIAHDLGLMNFIYYMLIKTGFLPPVIFMGVGALTDFGPMLRNLRLSIFGAAAQLGIFTVLLCAVMMGFTPQEAGALGIIGGADGPTAIFTTIKLAPHLLGPIAIAAYSYMALVPVIIPLVVKLLCSKKELMINMKEQEKLYPSKTEIKNLRVLKIIFPIAVTTIVALFVPTAVPLIGMLMFGNLIKEIGSDTSRLFDAAANSIMNAVSYTHLTLPTNRE
;
A
#
# COMPACT_ATOMS: atom_id res chain seq x y z
N MET A 1 17.40 14.17 -19.87
CA MET A 1 16.14 13.47 -20.25
C MET A 1 16.20 12.96 -21.68
N HIS A 2 16.53 13.80 -22.68
CA HIS A 2 16.64 13.39 -24.08
C HIS A 2 17.74 12.34 -24.31
N GLU A 3 18.90 12.49 -23.66
CA GLU A 3 20.01 11.55 -23.70
C GLU A 3 19.63 10.17 -23.11
N ILE A 4 18.90 10.14 -21.99
CA ILE A 4 18.47 8.87 -21.36
C ILE A 4 17.55 8.07 -22.29
N ALA A 5 16.64 8.74 -22.99
CA ALA A 5 15.74 8.06 -23.93
C ALA A 5 16.45 7.56 -25.18
N HIS A 6 17.46 8.29 -25.65
CA HIS A 6 18.19 7.98 -26.87
C HIS A 6 19.26 6.90 -26.66
N ASP A 7 20.00 6.98 -25.55
CA ASP A 7 21.16 6.10 -25.29
C ASP A 7 20.80 4.83 -24.51
N LEU A 8 19.75 4.85 -23.68
CA LEU A 8 19.37 3.74 -22.81
C LEU A 8 18.07 3.02 -23.21
N GLY A 9 17.37 3.51 -24.23
CA GLY A 9 16.12 2.94 -24.74
C GLY A 9 14.87 3.30 -23.92
N LEU A 10 13.71 2.99 -24.51
CA LEU A 10 12.40 3.35 -23.98
C LEU A 10 12.15 2.81 -22.55
N MET A 11 12.60 1.60 -22.25
CA MET A 11 12.39 0.96 -20.95
C MET A 11 13.13 1.70 -19.82
N ASN A 12 14.36 2.10 -20.07
CA ASN A 12 15.12 2.89 -19.10
C ASN A 12 14.54 4.29 -18.91
N PHE A 13 14.04 4.90 -19.98
CA PHE A 13 13.31 6.17 -19.87
C PHE A 13 12.09 6.05 -18.97
N ILE A 14 11.26 5.02 -19.15
CA ILE A 14 10.08 4.74 -18.32
C ILE A 14 10.51 4.48 -16.87
N TYR A 15 11.55 3.68 -16.65
CA TYR A 15 12.10 3.42 -15.32
C TYR A 15 12.52 4.71 -14.61
N TYR A 16 13.29 5.57 -15.28
CA TYR A 16 13.73 6.84 -14.70
C TYR A 16 12.55 7.77 -14.40
N MET A 17 11.59 7.89 -15.31
CA MET A 17 10.45 8.80 -15.16
C MET A 17 9.46 8.37 -14.10
N LEU A 18 9.19 7.07 -13.98
CA LEU A 18 8.11 6.56 -13.13
C LEU A 18 8.61 5.99 -11.79
N ILE A 19 9.71 5.25 -11.80
CA ILE A 19 10.21 4.58 -10.60
C ILE A 19 11.22 5.44 -9.88
N LYS A 20 12.30 5.85 -10.55
CA LYS A 20 13.40 6.59 -9.90
C LYS A 20 12.98 7.97 -9.37
N THR A 21 11.98 8.61 -9.97
CA THR A 21 11.39 9.85 -9.44
C THR A 21 10.56 9.66 -8.18
N GLY A 22 10.18 8.41 -7.86
CA GLY A 22 9.27 8.10 -6.76
C GLY A 22 7.82 8.50 -7.03
N PHE A 23 7.44 8.76 -8.30
CA PHE A 23 6.08 9.16 -8.68
C PHE A 23 5.09 7.99 -8.62
N LEU A 24 5.54 6.82 -9.04
CA LEU A 24 4.68 5.65 -9.21
C LEU A 24 4.06 5.14 -7.89
N PRO A 25 4.80 4.98 -6.78
CA PRO A 25 4.21 4.51 -5.53
C PRO A 25 3.02 5.35 -5.02
N PRO A 26 3.07 6.70 -4.97
CA PRO A 26 1.90 7.50 -4.63
C PRO A 26 0.69 7.26 -5.53
N VAL A 27 0.91 7.07 -6.83
CA VAL A 27 -0.17 6.78 -7.79
C VAL A 27 -0.81 5.40 -7.53
N ILE A 28 0.00 4.40 -7.18
CA ILE A 28 -0.51 3.08 -6.73
C ILE A 28 -1.39 3.25 -5.49
N PHE A 29 -0.92 4.02 -4.51
CA PHE A 29 -1.68 4.29 -3.28
C PHE A 29 -3.01 4.98 -3.56
N MET A 30 -3.08 5.87 -4.54
CA MET A 30 -4.35 6.46 -4.98
C MET A 30 -5.33 5.38 -5.47
N GLY A 31 -4.86 4.44 -6.29
CA GLY A 31 -5.68 3.30 -6.74
C GLY A 31 -6.12 2.41 -5.59
N VAL A 32 -5.21 2.06 -4.67
CA VAL A 32 -5.52 1.28 -3.47
C VAL A 32 -6.56 2.00 -2.60
N GLY A 33 -6.43 3.31 -2.42
CA GLY A 33 -7.39 4.14 -1.68
C GLY A 33 -8.78 4.11 -2.30
N ALA A 34 -8.87 4.19 -3.63
CA ALA A 34 -10.12 4.09 -4.36
C ALA A 34 -10.79 2.72 -4.18
N LEU A 35 -10.02 1.65 -4.06
CA LEU A 35 -10.55 0.29 -3.82
C LEU A 35 -10.89 0.02 -2.35
N THR A 36 -10.28 0.73 -1.41
CA THR A 36 -10.42 0.48 0.03
C THR A 36 -11.74 1.01 0.58
N ASP A 37 -12.44 0.20 1.38
CA ASP A 37 -13.58 0.65 2.19
C ASP A 37 -13.19 0.73 3.66
N PHE A 38 -13.06 1.94 4.18
CA PHE A 38 -12.77 2.18 5.59
C PHE A 38 -14.02 2.09 6.50
N GLY A 39 -15.21 1.89 5.95
CA GLY A 39 -16.46 1.82 6.71
C GLY A 39 -16.44 0.82 7.86
N PRO A 40 -16.05 -0.45 7.66
CA PRO A 40 -15.95 -1.45 8.73
C PRO A 40 -15.00 -1.01 9.87
N MET A 41 -13.84 -0.43 9.51
CA MET A 41 -12.86 0.06 10.48
C MET A 41 -13.41 1.24 11.30
N LEU A 42 -14.09 2.18 10.64
CA LEU A 42 -14.70 3.34 11.31
C LEU A 42 -15.83 2.92 12.29
N ARG A 43 -16.55 1.86 11.96
CA ARG A 43 -17.57 1.28 12.86
C ARG A 43 -16.95 0.51 14.03
N ASN A 44 -15.79 -0.08 13.83
CA ASN A 44 -15.12 -0.88 14.85
C ASN A 44 -13.61 -0.61 14.87
N LEU A 45 -13.21 0.38 15.66
CA LEU A 45 -11.81 0.78 15.79
C LEU A 45 -10.87 -0.32 16.30
N ARG A 46 -11.42 -1.39 16.91
CA ARG A 46 -10.62 -2.55 17.34
C ARG A 46 -9.94 -3.26 16.16
N LEU A 47 -10.49 -3.12 14.95
CA LEU A 47 -9.87 -3.69 13.75
C LEU A 47 -8.51 -3.05 13.43
N SER A 48 -8.23 -1.85 13.93
CA SER A 48 -6.91 -1.20 13.76
C SER A 48 -5.77 -1.96 14.44
N ILE A 49 -6.06 -2.89 15.35
CA ILE A 49 -5.03 -3.73 15.99
C ILE A 49 -4.30 -4.63 14.97
N PHE A 50 -4.96 -4.98 13.86
CA PHE A 50 -4.31 -5.72 12.78
C PHE A 50 -3.20 -4.89 12.11
N GLY A 51 -3.35 -3.57 12.05
CA GLY A 51 -2.28 -2.66 11.64
C GLY A 51 -1.08 -2.69 12.58
N ALA A 52 -1.33 -2.79 13.90
CA ALA A 52 -0.25 -2.92 14.88
C ALA A 52 0.53 -4.24 14.69
N ALA A 53 -0.14 -5.32 14.30
CA ALA A 53 0.54 -6.58 13.97
C ALA A 53 1.49 -6.45 12.76
N ALA A 54 1.09 -5.70 11.74
CA ALA A 54 1.97 -5.39 10.60
C ALA A 54 3.20 -4.57 11.05
N GLN A 55 3.03 -3.60 11.94
CA GLN A 55 4.15 -2.83 12.51
C GLN A 55 5.16 -3.71 13.26
N LEU A 56 4.71 -4.76 13.93
CA LEU A 56 5.61 -5.72 14.57
C LEU A 56 6.57 -6.37 13.55
N GLY A 57 6.09 -6.71 12.36
CA GLY A 57 6.91 -7.22 11.26
C GLY A 57 7.98 -6.22 10.82
N ILE A 58 7.59 -4.96 10.62
CA ILE A 58 8.50 -3.86 10.22
C ILE A 58 9.62 -3.69 11.25
N PHE A 59 9.28 -3.56 12.53
CA PHE A 59 10.28 -3.36 13.59
C PHE A 59 11.18 -4.58 13.78
N THR A 60 10.64 -5.80 13.63
CA THR A 60 11.46 -7.02 13.72
C THR A 60 12.50 -7.06 12.61
N VAL A 61 12.14 -6.81 11.36
CA VAL A 61 13.08 -6.77 10.24
C VAL A 61 14.10 -5.66 10.40
N LEU A 62 13.67 -4.46 10.84
CA LEU A 62 14.56 -3.34 11.10
C LEU A 62 15.62 -3.70 12.16
N LEU A 63 15.21 -4.27 13.29
CA LEU A 63 16.13 -4.69 14.34
C LEU A 63 17.11 -5.78 13.86
N CYS A 64 16.61 -6.78 13.14
CA CYS A 64 17.46 -7.80 12.55
C CYS A 64 18.49 -7.21 11.58
N ALA A 65 18.09 -6.28 10.72
CA ALA A 65 18.99 -5.61 9.78
C ALA A 65 20.09 -4.82 10.52
N VAL A 66 19.73 -4.07 11.56
CA VAL A 66 20.73 -3.37 12.40
C VAL A 66 21.69 -4.35 13.06
N MET A 67 21.20 -5.48 13.60
CA MET A 67 22.04 -6.53 14.20
C MET A 67 22.97 -7.19 13.18
N MET A 68 22.58 -7.25 11.92
CA MET A 68 23.40 -7.75 10.81
C MET A 68 24.45 -6.73 10.32
N GLY A 69 24.47 -5.51 10.86
CA GLY A 69 25.45 -4.48 10.55
C GLY A 69 25.06 -3.52 9.41
N PHE A 70 23.81 -3.52 8.96
CA PHE A 70 23.32 -2.52 8.02
C PHE A 70 23.25 -1.14 8.67
N THR A 71 23.46 -0.10 7.89
CA THR A 71 23.29 1.27 8.36
C THR A 71 21.83 1.54 8.75
N PRO A 72 21.54 2.52 9.62
CA PRO A 72 20.17 2.84 10.01
C PRO A 72 19.24 3.15 8.83
N GLN A 73 19.76 3.78 7.77
CA GLN A 73 19.03 4.10 6.55
C GLN A 73 18.68 2.83 5.75
N GLU A 74 19.64 1.93 5.59
CA GLU A 74 19.43 0.64 4.93
C GLU A 74 18.48 -0.24 5.74
N ALA A 75 18.67 -0.30 7.06
CA ALA A 75 17.77 -1.03 7.95
C ALA A 75 16.34 -0.50 7.91
N GLY A 76 16.16 0.83 7.80
CA GLY A 76 14.86 1.45 7.59
C GLY A 76 14.23 1.04 6.26
N ALA A 77 14.99 1.03 5.17
CA ALA A 77 14.52 0.58 3.86
C ALA A 77 14.16 -0.92 3.85
N LEU A 78 14.97 -1.76 4.48
CA LEU A 78 14.71 -3.20 4.63
C LEU A 78 13.51 -3.47 5.55
N GLY A 79 13.38 -2.71 6.64
CA GLY A 79 12.32 -2.86 7.63
C GLY A 79 10.93 -2.80 7.03
N ILE A 80 10.70 -1.89 6.08
CA ILE A 80 9.39 -1.73 5.43
C ILE A 80 8.93 -3.00 4.69
N ILE A 81 9.83 -3.84 4.22
CA ILE A 81 9.48 -5.14 3.61
C ILE A 81 8.67 -5.99 4.59
N GLY A 82 8.96 -5.91 5.89
CA GLY A 82 8.23 -6.64 6.94
C GLY A 82 6.77 -6.25 7.09
N GLY A 83 6.37 -5.09 6.55
CA GLY A 83 4.96 -4.64 6.48
C GLY A 83 4.16 -5.22 5.31
N ALA A 84 4.82 -5.99 4.43
CA ALA A 84 4.24 -6.56 3.21
C ALA A 84 3.54 -5.54 2.29
N ASP A 85 4.15 -4.36 2.16
CA ASP A 85 3.67 -3.25 1.32
C ASP A 85 4.77 -2.86 0.31
N GLY A 86 4.65 -3.39 -0.91
CA GLY A 86 5.63 -3.21 -1.99
C GLY A 86 5.84 -1.75 -2.39
N PRO A 87 4.79 -1.00 -2.70
CA PRO A 87 4.91 0.41 -3.07
C PRO A 87 5.59 1.27 -2.01
N THR A 88 5.27 1.07 -0.73
CA THR A 88 5.94 1.77 0.38
C THR A 88 7.40 1.37 0.49
N ALA A 89 7.73 0.08 0.31
CA ALA A 89 9.12 -0.39 0.33
C ALA A 89 9.95 0.31 -0.75
N ILE A 90 9.44 0.42 -1.98
CA ILE A 90 10.11 1.11 -3.08
C ILE A 90 10.27 2.60 -2.78
N PHE A 91 9.20 3.28 -2.36
CA PHE A 91 9.24 4.70 -2.04
C PHE A 91 10.26 5.02 -0.93
N THR A 92 10.24 4.24 0.14
CA THR A 92 11.16 4.40 1.27
C THR A 92 12.59 4.14 0.85
N THR A 93 12.83 3.10 0.04
CA THR A 93 14.17 2.76 -0.45
C THR A 93 14.76 3.84 -1.33
N ILE A 94 13.96 4.44 -2.24
CA ILE A 94 14.40 5.58 -3.07
C ILE A 94 14.88 6.74 -2.19
N LYS A 95 14.26 6.95 -1.02
CA LYS A 95 14.60 8.05 -0.10
C LYS A 95 15.76 7.73 0.82
N LEU A 96 15.84 6.51 1.36
CA LEU A 96 16.79 6.14 2.42
C LEU A 96 18.04 5.42 1.90
N ALA A 97 17.88 4.51 0.93
CA ALA A 97 18.95 3.66 0.44
C ALA A 97 18.80 3.36 -1.07
N PRO A 98 18.97 4.34 -1.96
CA PRO A 98 18.75 4.18 -3.40
C PRO A 98 19.55 3.04 -4.04
N HIS A 99 20.73 2.73 -3.50
CA HIS A 99 21.60 1.64 -3.97
C HIS A 99 21.01 0.24 -3.72
N LEU A 100 20.07 0.11 -2.77
CA LEU A 100 19.36 -1.15 -2.49
C LEU A 100 18.03 -1.28 -3.25
N LEU A 101 17.71 -0.33 -4.13
CA LEU A 101 16.41 -0.31 -4.82
C LEU A 101 16.14 -1.59 -5.62
N GLY A 102 17.13 -2.07 -6.37
CA GLY A 102 17.00 -3.30 -7.15
C GLY A 102 16.68 -4.53 -6.29
N PRO A 103 17.55 -4.90 -5.35
CA PRO A 103 17.31 -6.03 -4.45
C PRO A 103 15.99 -5.94 -3.66
N ILE A 104 15.66 -4.76 -3.14
CA ILE A 104 14.42 -4.54 -2.37
C ILE A 104 13.20 -4.67 -3.27
N ALA A 105 13.22 -4.13 -4.49
CA ALA A 105 12.13 -4.27 -5.43
C ALA A 105 11.88 -5.75 -5.80
N ILE A 106 12.93 -6.51 -6.10
CA ILE A 106 12.82 -7.94 -6.39
C ILE A 106 12.23 -8.70 -5.19
N ALA A 107 12.71 -8.43 -3.98
CA ALA A 107 12.18 -9.05 -2.76
C ALA A 107 10.70 -8.70 -2.57
N ALA A 108 10.32 -7.41 -2.70
CA ALA A 108 8.97 -6.93 -2.53
C ALA A 108 7.99 -7.58 -3.51
N TYR A 109 8.34 -7.68 -4.79
CA TYR A 109 7.48 -8.33 -5.79
C TYR A 109 7.42 -9.84 -5.62
N SER A 110 8.52 -10.47 -5.20
CA SER A 110 8.56 -11.91 -4.95
C SER A 110 7.59 -12.29 -3.83
N TYR A 111 7.57 -11.56 -2.69
CA TYR A 111 6.61 -11.88 -1.65
C TYR A 111 5.17 -11.54 -2.05
N MET A 112 4.94 -10.46 -2.80
CA MET A 112 3.59 -10.15 -3.31
C MET A 112 3.04 -11.27 -4.18
N ALA A 113 3.87 -11.88 -5.03
CA ALA A 113 3.48 -13.03 -5.84
C ALA A 113 3.16 -14.27 -4.98
N LEU A 114 3.80 -14.41 -3.83
CA LEU A 114 3.57 -15.54 -2.90
C LEU A 114 2.36 -15.34 -1.97
N VAL A 115 1.89 -14.12 -1.76
CA VAL A 115 0.75 -13.81 -0.87
C VAL A 115 -0.50 -14.65 -1.16
N PRO A 116 -0.96 -14.83 -2.42
CA PRO A 116 -2.12 -15.66 -2.73
C PRO A 116 -1.96 -17.14 -2.34
N VAL A 117 -0.74 -17.61 -2.19
CA VAL A 117 -0.41 -18.99 -1.77
C VAL A 117 -0.29 -19.08 -0.25
N ILE A 118 0.43 -18.13 0.35
CA ILE A 118 0.72 -18.13 1.79
C ILE A 118 -0.53 -17.88 2.61
N ILE A 119 -1.36 -16.90 2.25
CA ILE A 119 -2.57 -16.56 3.03
C ILE A 119 -3.52 -17.76 3.19
N PRO A 120 -3.94 -18.47 2.11
CA PRO A 120 -4.81 -19.62 2.26
C PRO A 120 -4.19 -20.75 3.07
N LEU A 121 -2.87 -20.93 2.99
CA LEU A 121 -2.15 -21.96 3.75
C LEU A 121 -2.17 -21.65 5.25
N VAL A 122 -1.85 -20.41 5.63
CA VAL A 122 -1.87 -19.95 7.02
C VAL A 122 -3.28 -19.99 7.59
N VAL A 123 -4.28 -19.53 6.82
CA VAL A 123 -5.68 -19.56 7.22
C VAL A 123 -6.16 -21.00 7.46
N LYS A 124 -5.82 -21.95 6.59
CA LYS A 124 -6.15 -23.37 6.79
C LYS A 124 -5.46 -23.98 8.01
N LEU A 125 -4.27 -23.49 8.37
CA LEU A 125 -3.53 -23.96 9.53
C LEU A 125 -4.12 -23.43 10.84
N LEU A 126 -4.54 -22.17 10.87
CA LEU A 126 -4.95 -21.48 12.09
C LEU A 126 -6.47 -21.52 12.34
N CYS A 127 -7.28 -21.58 11.27
CA CYS A 127 -8.73 -21.52 11.37
C CYS A 127 -9.36 -22.92 11.25
N SER A 128 -10.35 -23.19 12.09
CA SER A 128 -11.15 -24.41 11.98
C SER A 128 -12.06 -24.38 10.75
N LYS A 129 -12.47 -25.56 10.25
CA LYS A 129 -13.41 -25.65 9.12
C LYS A 129 -14.74 -24.92 9.39
N LYS A 130 -15.18 -24.86 10.63
CA LYS A 130 -16.41 -24.17 11.04
C LYS A 130 -16.26 -22.66 10.92
N GLU A 131 -15.10 -22.11 11.29
CA GLU A 131 -14.80 -20.68 11.17
C GLU A 131 -14.66 -20.24 9.72
N LEU A 132 -14.08 -21.10 8.86
CA LEU A 132 -13.96 -20.83 7.42
C LEU A 132 -15.31 -20.79 6.69
N MET A 133 -16.35 -21.43 7.24
CA MET A 133 -17.69 -21.42 6.66
C MET A 133 -18.52 -20.20 7.07
N ILE A 134 -18.03 -19.35 7.97
CA ILE A 134 -18.75 -18.15 8.44
C ILE A 134 -18.81 -17.12 7.30
N ASN A 135 -20.04 -16.81 6.88
CA ASN A 135 -20.26 -15.72 5.93
C ASN A 135 -20.22 -14.37 6.66
N MET A 136 -19.14 -13.61 6.45
CA MET A 136 -18.93 -12.31 7.11
C MET A 136 -20.03 -11.30 6.83
N LYS A 137 -20.67 -11.34 5.64
CA LYS A 137 -21.78 -10.43 5.31
C LYS A 137 -23.05 -10.75 6.11
N GLU A 138 -23.30 -12.04 6.38
CA GLU A 138 -24.41 -12.48 7.24
C GLU A 138 -24.10 -12.20 8.71
N GLN A 139 -22.85 -12.40 9.11
CA GLN A 139 -22.38 -12.10 10.46
C GLN A 139 -22.55 -10.62 10.80
N GLU A 140 -22.24 -9.72 9.87
CA GLU A 140 -22.43 -8.27 10.07
C GLU A 140 -23.90 -7.88 10.23
N LYS A 141 -24.82 -8.61 9.57
CA LYS A 141 -26.27 -8.41 9.74
C LYS A 141 -26.80 -8.96 11.06
N LEU A 142 -26.28 -10.12 11.50
CA LEU A 142 -26.69 -10.75 12.75
C LEU A 142 -26.13 -10.06 13.98
N TYR A 143 -24.92 -9.54 13.88
CA TYR A 143 -24.21 -8.86 14.96
C TYR A 143 -23.75 -7.48 14.49
N PRO A 144 -24.67 -6.54 14.27
CA PRO A 144 -24.30 -5.19 13.86
C PRO A 144 -23.39 -4.56 14.90
N SER A 145 -22.44 -3.76 14.44
CA SER A 145 -21.56 -3.01 15.33
C SER A 145 -22.37 -2.19 16.32
N LYS A 146 -22.00 -2.23 17.60
CA LYS A 146 -22.70 -1.50 18.68
C LYS A 146 -22.65 0.02 18.49
N THR A 147 -21.80 0.53 17.63
CA THR A 147 -21.66 1.95 17.35
C THR A 147 -22.48 2.29 16.11
N GLU A 148 -23.75 2.66 16.30
CA GLU A 148 -24.54 3.29 15.23
C GLU A 148 -24.03 4.70 14.98
N ILE A 149 -23.25 4.86 13.90
CA ILE A 149 -22.81 6.17 13.45
C ILE A 149 -23.93 6.79 12.63
N LYS A 150 -24.60 7.80 13.19
CA LYS A 150 -25.77 8.46 12.62
C LYS A 150 -25.57 8.97 11.18
N ASN A 151 -24.32 9.34 10.81
CA ASN A 151 -23.96 9.86 9.49
C ASN A 151 -22.66 9.24 8.97
N LEU A 152 -22.64 7.92 8.73
CA LEU A 152 -21.47 7.21 8.25
C LEU A 152 -20.90 7.79 6.94
N ARG A 153 -21.76 8.26 6.02
CA ARG A 153 -21.35 8.87 4.75
C ARG A 153 -20.53 10.14 4.98
N VAL A 154 -20.97 11.01 5.85
CA VAL A 154 -20.23 12.23 6.20
C VAL A 154 -18.89 11.90 6.86
N LEU A 155 -18.89 10.92 7.77
CA LEU A 155 -17.65 10.47 8.42
C LEU A 155 -16.66 9.90 7.40
N LYS A 156 -17.11 9.13 6.43
CA LYS A 156 -16.26 8.57 5.37
C LYS A 156 -15.64 9.65 4.47
N ILE A 157 -16.30 10.80 4.29
CA ILE A 157 -15.76 11.94 3.54
C ILE A 157 -14.78 12.76 4.41
N ILE A 158 -15.10 12.97 5.68
CA ILE A 158 -14.25 13.75 6.59
C ILE A 158 -12.98 12.99 6.96
N PHE A 159 -13.06 11.66 7.10
CA PHE A 159 -11.95 10.81 7.54
C PHE A 159 -10.69 10.96 6.67
N PRO A 160 -10.74 10.85 5.33
CA PRO A 160 -9.56 11.02 4.49
C PRO A 160 -8.91 12.40 4.63
N ILE A 161 -9.73 13.45 4.75
CA ILE A 161 -9.25 14.83 4.93
C ILE A 161 -8.55 14.97 6.28
N ALA A 162 -9.19 14.48 7.34
CA ALA A 162 -8.62 14.55 8.70
C ALA A 162 -7.31 13.79 8.81
N VAL A 163 -7.24 12.55 8.27
CA VAL A 163 -6.02 11.73 8.27
C VAL A 163 -4.90 12.42 7.50
N THR A 164 -5.17 12.93 6.30
CA THR A 164 -4.17 13.65 5.51
C THR A 164 -3.64 14.87 6.26
N THR A 165 -4.52 15.64 6.90
CA THR A 165 -4.14 16.83 7.67
C THR A 165 -3.27 16.46 8.87
N ILE A 166 -3.65 15.42 9.62
CA ILE A 166 -2.86 14.95 10.77
C ILE A 166 -1.48 14.47 10.31
N VAL A 167 -1.42 13.65 9.25
CA VAL A 167 -0.15 13.17 8.71
C VAL A 167 0.73 14.33 8.22
N ALA A 168 0.15 15.34 7.57
CA ALA A 168 0.88 16.51 7.10
C ALA A 168 1.51 17.30 8.25
N LEU A 169 0.87 17.35 9.41
CA LEU A 169 1.38 18.05 10.59
C LEU A 169 2.50 17.28 11.30
N PHE A 170 2.37 15.96 11.44
CA PHE A 170 3.30 15.14 12.22
C PHE A 170 4.41 14.50 11.39
N VAL A 171 4.10 14.06 10.16
CA VAL A 171 5.04 13.32 9.28
C VAL A 171 4.92 13.80 7.83
N PRO A 172 5.40 15.03 7.52
CA PRO A 172 5.25 15.62 6.17
C PRO A 172 5.80 14.73 5.05
N THR A 173 6.85 13.96 5.33
CA THR A 173 7.48 13.06 4.35
C THR A 173 6.60 11.89 3.90
N ALA A 174 5.59 11.52 4.70
CA ALA A 174 4.62 10.47 4.35
C ALA A 174 3.42 10.99 3.55
N VAL A 175 3.26 12.31 3.43
CA VAL A 175 2.12 12.92 2.72
C VAL A 175 1.96 12.45 1.28
N PRO A 176 3.01 12.27 0.47
CA PRO A 176 2.83 11.77 -0.89
C PRO A 176 2.14 10.40 -0.95
N LEU A 177 2.44 9.49 -0.04
CA LEU A 177 1.81 8.17 0.02
C LEU A 177 0.42 8.22 0.64
N ILE A 178 0.34 8.69 1.89
CA ILE A 178 -0.91 8.70 2.67
C ILE A 178 -1.92 9.68 2.06
N GLY A 179 -1.47 10.85 1.60
CA GLY A 179 -2.33 11.83 0.94
C GLY A 179 -2.96 11.29 -0.33
N MET A 180 -2.19 10.57 -1.17
CA MET A 180 -2.74 9.96 -2.38
C MET A 180 -3.66 8.77 -2.05
N LEU A 181 -3.37 7.96 -1.03
CA LEU A 181 -4.28 6.93 -0.52
C LEU A 181 -5.63 7.56 -0.11
N MET A 182 -5.57 8.59 0.71
CA MET A 182 -6.76 9.28 1.21
C MET A 182 -7.50 10.03 0.10
N PHE A 183 -6.79 10.59 -0.88
CA PHE A 183 -7.37 11.22 -2.04
C PHE A 183 -8.15 10.21 -2.90
N GLY A 184 -7.58 9.04 -3.17
CA GLY A 184 -8.27 7.96 -3.87
C GLY A 184 -9.55 7.52 -3.15
N ASN A 185 -9.47 7.38 -1.82
CA ASN A 185 -10.63 7.04 -1.00
C ASN A 185 -11.69 8.15 -1.01
N LEU A 186 -11.28 9.40 -0.95
CA LEU A 186 -12.18 10.55 -1.01
C LEU A 186 -12.97 10.60 -2.34
N ILE A 187 -12.29 10.37 -3.47
CA ILE A 187 -12.95 10.27 -4.80
C ILE A 187 -14.05 9.21 -4.77
N LYS A 188 -13.78 8.05 -4.20
CA LYS A 188 -14.76 6.96 -4.05
C LYS A 188 -15.98 7.38 -3.21
N GLU A 189 -15.76 8.01 -2.06
CA GLU A 189 -16.83 8.31 -1.10
C GLU A 189 -17.68 9.54 -1.49
N ILE A 190 -17.18 10.44 -2.35
CA ILE A 190 -17.94 11.59 -2.87
C ILE A 190 -19.11 11.12 -3.75
N GLY A 191 -18.96 10.03 -4.52
CA GLY A 191 -20.08 9.37 -5.17
C GLY A 191 -20.11 9.38 -6.69
N SER A 192 -21.30 9.17 -7.30
CA SER A 192 -21.53 8.77 -8.69
C SER A 192 -20.97 9.73 -9.77
N ASP A 193 -20.83 11.01 -9.46
CA ASP A 193 -20.32 11.99 -10.43
C ASP A 193 -18.81 11.86 -10.67
N THR A 194 -18.11 11.14 -9.78
CA THR A 194 -16.67 10.86 -9.87
C THR A 194 -16.38 9.45 -10.39
N SER A 195 -17.37 8.71 -10.88
CA SER A 195 -17.20 7.31 -11.33
C SER A 195 -16.07 7.14 -12.36
N ARG A 196 -15.94 8.08 -13.30
CA ARG A 196 -14.86 8.05 -14.31
C ARG A 196 -13.46 8.21 -13.69
N LEU A 197 -13.33 9.08 -12.68
CA LEU A 197 -12.07 9.27 -11.95
C LEU A 197 -11.77 8.03 -11.08
N PHE A 198 -12.80 7.45 -10.46
CA PHE A 198 -12.69 6.22 -9.71
C PHE A 198 -12.23 5.07 -10.61
N ASP A 199 -12.85 4.86 -11.77
CA ASP A 199 -12.48 3.81 -12.72
C ASP A 199 -11.07 4.00 -13.25
N ALA A 200 -10.66 5.23 -13.53
CA ALA A 200 -9.29 5.54 -13.94
C ALA A 200 -8.28 5.24 -12.83
N ALA A 201 -8.56 5.62 -11.60
CA ALA A 201 -7.67 5.38 -10.47
C ALA A 201 -7.64 3.89 -10.07
N ALA A 202 -8.80 3.25 -9.96
CA ALA A 202 -8.90 1.88 -9.47
C ALA A 202 -8.47 0.82 -10.48
N ASN A 203 -8.78 1.03 -11.77
CA ASN A 203 -8.56 0.03 -12.80
C ASN A 203 -7.42 0.41 -13.75
N SER A 204 -7.52 1.55 -14.44
CA SER A 204 -6.56 1.90 -15.48
C SER A 204 -5.17 2.17 -14.93
N ILE A 205 -5.06 2.96 -13.87
CA ILE A 205 -3.77 3.29 -13.26
C ILE A 205 -3.18 2.05 -12.59
N MET A 206 -3.96 1.31 -11.80
CA MET A 206 -3.48 0.10 -11.13
C MET A 206 -3.01 -0.96 -12.13
N ASN A 207 -3.74 -1.18 -13.21
CA ASN A 207 -3.34 -2.14 -14.23
C ASN A 207 -2.07 -1.70 -14.98
N ALA A 208 -1.98 -0.42 -15.38
CA ALA A 208 -0.78 0.13 -16.02
C ALA A 208 0.43 0.02 -15.11
N VAL A 209 0.28 0.35 -13.83
CA VAL A 209 1.34 0.26 -12.83
C VAL A 209 1.75 -1.19 -12.58
N SER A 210 0.81 -2.09 -12.37
CA SER A 210 1.10 -3.52 -12.18
C SER A 210 1.87 -4.10 -13.36
N TYR A 211 1.47 -3.75 -14.59
CA TYR A 211 2.17 -4.18 -15.79
C TYR A 211 3.60 -3.63 -15.85
N THR A 212 3.81 -2.35 -15.61
CA THR A 212 5.14 -1.75 -15.61
C THR A 212 6.04 -2.32 -14.52
N HIS A 213 5.52 -2.59 -13.35
CA HIS A 213 6.27 -3.20 -12.25
C HIS A 213 6.68 -4.64 -12.52
N LEU A 214 5.83 -5.43 -13.20
CA LEU A 214 6.16 -6.81 -13.54
C LEU A 214 7.20 -6.93 -14.65
N THR A 215 7.27 -5.94 -15.55
CA THR A 215 8.14 -6.01 -16.73
C THR A 215 9.47 -5.29 -16.59
N LEU A 216 9.54 -4.22 -15.77
CA LEU A 216 10.73 -3.37 -15.66
C LEU A 216 11.89 -3.93 -14.81
N PRO A 217 11.68 -4.70 -13.71
CA PRO A 217 12.79 -5.18 -12.88
C PRO A 217 13.67 -6.26 -13.52
N THR A 218 13.21 -6.88 -14.60
CA THR A 218 13.92 -7.99 -15.26
C THR A 218 14.97 -7.54 -16.27
N ASN A 219 15.04 -6.26 -16.60
CA ASN A 219 15.97 -5.73 -17.57
C ASN A 219 17.00 -4.78 -16.93
N ARG A 220 18.03 -5.39 -16.33
CA ARG A 220 19.47 -5.03 -16.35
C ARG A 220 19.93 -3.64 -15.89
N GLU A 221 20.94 -3.75 -15.15
CA GLU A 221 22.16 -2.96 -15.34
C GLU A 221 22.42 -2.54 -16.78
#